data_8c85fb022ceaeb3d1c93568b71fe47c0
#
_entry.id   8c85fb022ceaeb3d1c93568b71fe47c0
#
_cell.length_a   1.000
_cell.length_b   1.000
_cell.length_c   1.000
_cell.angle_alpha   90.00
_cell.angle_beta   90.00
_cell.angle_gamma   90.00
#
_symmetry.space_group_name_H-M   'P 1'
#
loop_
_entity.id
_entity.type
_entity.pdbx_description
1 polymer ?
#
loop_
_entity_poly.entity_id
_entity_poly.type
_entity_poly.pdbx_seq_one_letter_code
_entity_poly.pdbx_strand_id
1 'polypeptide(L)'
;MGCIICDPKCKYENCICGEKFCSFDYILKNFADFNTLNESKFTLIKPWSISTITAVCNFNSKIDVKKYIDIYGKDCLKKQFYNCLHYYIGVKYQPKTKISVKIFSNGKIQMAGVLNVTAISYAVRKIFKRLSKIQALEKDAFISGVKVCMINSDFKINKTIKQKFLCKLFDEKNLSYIKRYSFNPNKYPAINIKINNEDSISACTCLIFRSGSIIITGGNDVSEYLEVYKNIIKLFEENYEDILV
;
A
#
# COMPACT_ATOMS: atom_id res chain seq x y z
N MET A 1 -5.94 -8.89 23.52
CA MET A 1 -4.70 -9.00 22.72
C MET A 1 -4.04 -7.64 22.71
N GLY A 2 -2.76 -7.53 23.09
CA GLY A 2 -2.05 -6.25 23.09
C GLY A 2 -1.78 -5.75 21.69
N CYS A 3 -1.68 -4.43 21.49
CA CYS A 3 -1.35 -3.84 20.20
C CYS A 3 0.04 -4.29 19.74
N ILE A 4 0.13 -4.82 18.51
CA ILE A 4 1.38 -5.31 17.93
C ILE A 4 2.40 -4.18 17.71
N ILE A 5 1.95 -2.93 17.63
CA ILE A 5 2.78 -1.74 17.35
C ILE A 5 3.33 -1.10 18.63
N CYS A 6 2.55 -1.11 19.69
CA CYS A 6 2.92 -0.55 20.96
C CYS A 6 3.60 -1.60 21.86
N ASP A 7 3.60 -1.42 23.11
CA ASP A 7 4.01 -2.42 24.09
C ASP A 7 2.97 -3.55 24.13
N PRO A 8 3.33 -4.83 24.35
CA PRO A 8 2.38 -5.91 24.64
C PRO A 8 1.41 -5.60 25.78
N LYS A 9 1.73 -4.61 26.62
CA LYS A 9 0.90 -4.11 27.72
C LYS A 9 0.02 -2.91 27.36
N CYS A 10 0.08 -2.42 26.10
CA CYS A 10 -0.73 -1.28 25.67
C CYS A 10 -2.22 -1.64 25.71
N LYS A 11 -2.98 -0.92 26.52
CA LYS A 11 -4.44 -0.91 26.46
C LYS A 11 -4.87 0.04 25.38
N TYR A 12 -5.86 -0.33 24.58
CA TYR A 12 -6.30 0.36 23.36
C TYR A 12 -6.50 1.87 23.43
N GLU A 13 -6.82 2.41 24.62
CA GLU A 13 -7.17 3.82 24.83
C GLU A 13 -6.01 4.81 24.61
N ASN A 14 -4.74 4.34 24.64
CA ASN A 14 -3.55 5.16 24.43
C ASN A 14 -2.62 4.58 23.34
N CYS A 15 -3.16 3.82 22.40
CA CYS A 15 -2.36 3.16 21.39
C CYS A 15 -1.84 4.16 20.34
N ILE A 16 -0.52 4.20 20.16
CA ILE A 16 0.17 5.00 19.12
C ILE A 16 -0.35 4.69 17.71
N CYS A 17 -0.92 3.49 17.50
CA CYS A 17 -1.41 3.03 16.19
C CYS A 17 -2.85 3.46 15.85
N GLY A 18 -3.67 3.80 16.86
CA GLY A 18 -5.11 4.00 16.69
C GLY A 18 -5.88 2.72 16.33
N GLU A 19 -7.19 2.73 16.50
CA GLU A 19 -8.07 1.56 16.27
C GLU A 19 -8.01 1.04 14.83
N LYS A 20 -7.85 1.93 13.85
CA LYS A 20 -7.77 1.56 12.41
C LYS A 20 -6.59 0.63 12.07
N PHE A 21 -5.52 0.67 12.84
CA PHE A 21 -4.34 -0.15 12.57
C PHE A 21 -4.50 -1.60 13.06
N CYS A 22 -5.25 -1.79 14.13
CA CYS A 22 -5.57 -3.12 14.66
C CYS A 22 -6.63 -3.83 13.79
N SER A 23 -7.57 -3.09 13.23
CA SER A 23 -8.55 -3.64 12.26
C SER A 23 -7.90 -4.08 10.96
N PHE A 24 -6.81 -3.43 10.54
CA PHE A 24 -6.06 -3.77 9.33
C PHE A 24 -5.43 -5.17 9.39
N ASP A 25 -4.82 -5.55 10.51
CA ASP A 25 -4.26 -6.91 10.70
C ASP A 25 -5.35 -7.99 10.72
N TYR A 26 -6.52 -7.67 11.26
CA TYR A 26 -7.68 -8.57 11.25
C TYR A 26 -8.17 -8.83 9.83
N ILE A 27 -8.31 -7.78 9.02
CA ILE A 27 -8.73 -7.88 7.63
C ILE A 27 -7.69 -8.66 6.81
N LEU A 28 -6.39 -8.41 7.00
CA LEU A 28 -5.34 -9.15 6.30
C LEU A 28 -5.31 -10.63 6.65
N LYS A 29 -5.63 -11.02 7.88
CA LYS A 29 -5.70 -12.44 8.29
C LYS A 29 -6.89 -13.16 7.69
N ASN A 30 -8.00 -12.47 7.48
CA ASN A 30 -9.23 -13.05 6.90
C ASN A 30 -9.24 -13.01 5.37
N PHE A 31 -8.20 -12.51 4.72
CA PHE A 31 -8.09 -12.46 3.26
C PHE A 31 -8.02 -13.84 2.58
N ALA A 32 -7.67 -14.91 3.30
CA ALA A 32 -7.70 -16.26 2.77
C ALA A 32 -9.10 -16.68 2.28
N ASP A 33 -10.15 -16.18 2.93
CA ASP A 33 -11.54 -16.49 2.59
C ASP A 33 -12.02 -15.83 1.30
N PHE A 34 -11.32 -14.81 0.79
CA PHE A 34 -11.68 -14.08 -0.43
C PHE A 34 -11.16 -14.73 -1.72
N ASN A 35 -10.16 -15.59 -1.63
CA ASN A 35 -9.70 -16.38 -2.77
C ASN A 35 -10.62 -17.58 -3.07
N THR A 36 -11.67 -17.78 -2.27
CA THR A 36 -12.72 -18.78 -2.47
C THR A 36 -13.89 -18.24 -3.30
N LEU A 37 -13.65 -17.39 -4.30
CA LEU A 37 -14.61 -17.19 -5.38
C LEU A 37 -14.65 -18.51 -6.19
N ASN A 38 -15.31 -19.50 -5.60
CA ASN A 38 -15.58 -20.80 -6.18
C ASN A 38 -16.54 -20.58 -7.35
N GLU A 39 -16.13 -20.99 -8.55
CA GLU A 39 -16.89 -20.97 -9.81
C GLU A 39 -16.66 -19.74 -10.71
N SER A 40 -15.45 -19.25 -10.82
CA SER A 40 -15.13 -18.31 -11.91
C SER A 40 -14.87 -19.08 -13.22
N LYS A 41 -15.34 -18.53 -14.34
CA LYS A 41 -15.04 -19.00 -15.70
C LYS A 41 -13.55 -18.97 -16.06
N PHE A 42 -12.72 -18.42 -15.19
CA PHE A 42 -11.27 -18.33 -15.32
C PHE A 42 -10.58 -18.63 -13.98
N THR A 43 -9.30 -19.02 -14.05
CA THR A 43 -8.49 -19.34 -12.87
C THR A 43 -7.58 -18.19 -12.50
N LEU A 44 -7.32 -17.99 -11.22
CA LEU A 44 -6.29 -17.08 -10.75
C LEU A 44 -4.92 -17.77 -10.81
N ILE A 45 -4.00 -17.28 -11.67
CA ILE A 45 -2.59 -17.69 -11.66
C ILE A 45 -1.89 -17.14 -10.41
N LYS A 46 -2.24 -15.91 -10.04
CA LYS A 46 -1.82 -15.28 -8.80
C LYS A 46 -3.05 -14.82 -8.05
N PRO A 47 -3.30 -15.35 -6.85
CA PRO A 47 -4.39 -14.90 -6.01
C PRO A 47 -4.17 -13.43 -5.62
N TRP A 48 -5.24 -12.74 -5.28
CA TRP A 48 -5.17 -11.37 -4.82
C TRP A 48 -4.29 -11.28 -3.55
N SER A 49 -3.36 -10.35 -3.55
CA SER A 49 -2.44 -10.12 -2.43
C SER A 49 -1.98 -8.67 -2.36
N ILE A 50 -1.61 -8.23 -1.17
CA ILE A 50 -0.95 -6.94 -1.01
C ILE A 50 0.49 -7.06 -1.47
N SER A 51 0.85 -6.23 -2.45
CA SER A 51 2.22 -6.17 -2.98
C SER A 51 3.11 -5.26 -2.14
N THR A 52 2.63 -4.06 -1.80
CA THR A 52 3.37 -3.12 -0.95
C THR A 52 2.45 -2.13 -0.23
N ILE A 53 2.91 -1.67 0.92
CA ILE A 53 2.26 -0.64 1.72
C ILE A 53 3.19 0.57 1.82
N THR A 54 2.61 1.77 1.73
CA THR A 54 3.25 3.02 2.11
C THR A 54 2.65 3.49 3.43
N ALA A 55 3.51 3.66 4.43
CA ALA A 55 3.13 4.14 5.75
C ALA A 55 3.88 5.42 6.11
N VAL A 56 3.28 6.23 6.97
CA VAL A 56 3.89 7.43 7.54
C VAL A 56 3.76 7.42 9.05
N CYS A 57 4.64 8.16 9.71
CA CYS A 57 4.52 8.51 11.12
C CYS A 57 5.17 9.87 11.39
N ASN A 58 5.00 10.39 12.59
CA ASN A 58 5.64 11.59 13.07
C ASN A 58 6.40 11.30 14.37
N PHE A 59 7.61 11.84 14.49
CA PHE A 59 8.40 11.72 15.72
C PHE A 59 8.23 12.92 16.65
N ASN A 60 7.31 13.84 16.32
CA ASN A 60 7.03 15.06 17.12
C ASN A 60 8.29 15.78 17.61
N SER A 61 9.26 15.91 16.72
CA SER A 61 10.56 16.47 16.98
C SER A 61 11.15 16.97 15.67
N LYS A 62 11.92 18.02 15.71
CA LYS A 62 12.84 18.33 14.62
C LYS A 62 13.92 17.25 14.57
N ILE A 63 14.31 16.87 13.36
CA ILE A 63 15.36 15.86 13.15
C ILE A 63 16.58 16.52 12.58
N ASP A 64 17.73 16.37 13.26
CA ASP A 64 19.03 16.77 12.73
C ASP A 64 19.49 15.79 11.65
N VAL A 65 19.03 16.04 10.42
CA VAL A 65 19.34 15.24 9.25
C VAL A 65 20.85 15.31 8.92
N LYS A 66 21.50 16.47 9.18
CA LYS A 66 22.93 16.63 8.94
C LYS A 66 23.74 15.69 9.82
N LYS A 67 23.44 15.66 11.12
CA LYS A 67 24.08 14.75 12.08
C LYS A 67 23.91 13.28 11.69
N TYR A 68 22.75 12.91 11.14
CA TYR A 68 22.54 11.55 10.62
C TYR A 68 23.47 11.27 9.43
N ILE A 69 23.60 12.20 8.49
CA ILE A 69 24.44 12.06 7.29
C ILE A 69 25.93 11.96 7.70
N ASP A 70 26.37 12.77 8.64
CA ASP A 70 27.76 12.75 9.11
C ASP A 70 28.17 11.40 9.68
N ILE A 71 27.23 10.70 10.37
CA ILE A 71 27.50 9.40 11.01
C ILE A 71 27.22 8.22 10.07
N TYR A 72 26.15 8.29 9.27
CA TYR A 72 25.64 7.16 8.46
C TYR A 72 25.54 7.49 6.96
N GLY A 73 26.26 8.52 6.49
CA GLY A 73 26.10 9.04 5.12
C GLY A 73 26.30 8.01 4.02
N LYS A 74 27.16 6.99 4.23
CA LYS A 74 27.36 5.87 3.30
C LYS A 74 26.12 4.99 3.11
N ASP A 75 25.20 4.98 4.07
CA ASP A 75 23.93 4.24 4.01
C ASP A 75 22.84 5.03 3.26
N CYS A 76 23.10 6.30 2.96
CA CYS A 76 22.15 7.21 2.35
C CYS A 76 22.22 7.13 0.82
N LEU A 77 21.10 7.34 0.15
CA LEU A 77 21.10 7.45 -1.30
C LEU A 77 21.74 8.76 -1.75
N LYS A 78 22.57 8.71 -2.78
CA LYS A 78 23.32 9.88 -3.31
C LYS A 78 22.45 11.03 -3.78
N LYS A 79 21.18 10.76 -4.18
CA LYS A 79 20.20 11.81 -4.51
C LYS A 79 19.44 12.20 -3.25
N GLN A 80 19.91 13.23 -2.59
CA GLN A 80 19.20 13.84 -1.47
C GLN A 80 18.18 14.84 -2.03
N PHE A 81 16.93 14.69 -1.65
CA PHE A 81 15.95 15.76 -1.81
C PHE A 81 16.27 16.84 -0.77
N TYR A 82 16.07 18.09 -1.12
CA TYR A 82 16.48 19.27 -0.33
C TYR A 82 16.16 19.21 1.18
N ASN A 83 15.06 18.56 1.58
CA ASN A 83 14.59 18.48 2.97
C ASN A 83 14.39 17.05 3.48
N CYS A 84 14.95 16.03 2.83
CA CYS A 84 14.74 14.67 3.27
C CYS A 84 15.98 13.79 3.05
N LEU A 85 16.24 12.97 4.03
CA LEU A 85 17.18 11.88 3.97
C LEU A 85 16.48 10.64 3.41
N HIS A 86 17.08 9.98 2.43
CA HIS A 86 16.55 8.75 1.84
C HIS A 86 17.56 7.61 1.97
N TYR A 87 17.13 6.48 2.52
CA TYR A 87 17.93 5.26 2.63
C TYR A 87 17.04 4.02 2.69
N TYR A 88 17.67 2.83 2.64
CA TYR A 88 16.98 1.56 2.78
C TYR A 88 17.27 0.90 4.12
N ILE A 89 16.22 0.32 4.72
CA ILE A 89 16.32 -0.40 5.99
C ILE A 89 15.85 -1.84 5.84
N GLY A 90 16.68 -2.79 6.28
CA GLY A 90 16.29 -4.18 6.43
C GLY A 90 15.56 -4.38 7.76
N VAL A 91 14.48 -5.15 7.77
CA VAL A 91 13.71 -5.48 8.96
C VAL A 91 13.50 -7.00 9.08
N LYS A 92 13.45 -7.51 10.33
CA LYS A 92 13.33 -8.94 10.61
C LYS A 92 12.11 -9.59 9.96
N TYR A 93 10.98 -8.91 9.98
CA TYR A 93 9.70 -9.43 9.48
C TYR A 93 9.51 -9.32 7.96
N GLN A 94 10.54 -8.80 7.27
CA GLN A 94 10.61 -8.66 5.82
C GLN A 94 12.03 -8.92 5.34
N PRO A 95 12.56 -10.15 5.50
CA PRO A 95 14.01 -10.41 5.32
C PRO A 95 14.48 -10.32 3.86
N LYS A 96 13.60 -10.60 2.90
CA LYS A 96 13.95 -10.64 1.47
C LYS A 96 14.02 -9.27 0.80
N THR A 97 13.37 -8.26 1.36
CA THR A 97 13.29 -6.94 0.76
C THR A 97 13.59 -5.85 1.79
N LYS A 98 14.07 -4.70 1.31
CA LYS A 98 14.34 -3.54 2.16
C LYS A 98 13.21 -2.53 2.06
N ILE A 99 12.88 -1.88 3.17
CA ILE A 99 11.94 -0.76 3.22
C ILE A 99 12.68 0.51 2.81
N SER A 100 12.12 1.25 1.86
CA SER A 100 12.56 2.59 1.49
C SER A 100 12.06 3.59 2.54
N VAL A 101 12.97 4.32 3.16
CA VAL A 101 12.68 5.27 4.23
C VAL A 101 13.09 6.67 3.81
N LYS A 102 12.16 7.61 3.94
CA LYS A 102 12.43 9.04 3.84
C LYS A 102 12.22 9.68 5.21
N ILE A 103 13.24 10.39 5.69
CA ILE A 103 13.21 11.15 6.94
C ILE A 103 13.23 12.62 6.59
N PHE A 104 12.22 13.35 7.03
CA PHE A 104 12.12 14.79 6.85
C PHE A 104 12.57 15.52 8.13
N SER A 105 13.23 16.67 7.97
CA SER A 105 13.72 17.48 9.09
C SER A 105 12.63 17.93 10.07
N ASN A 106 11.37 17.98 9.62
CA ASN A 106 10.20 18.33 10.44
C ASN A 106 9.62 17.16 11.26
N GLY A 107 10.32 16.04 11.36
CA GLY A 107 9.88 14.88 12.13
C GLY A 107 9.05 13.85 11.37
N LYS A 108 8.59 14.16 10.15
CA LYS A 108 7.82 13.19 9.35
C LYS A 108 8.72 12.07 8.82
N ILE A 109 8.22 10.85 8.89
CA ILE A 109 8.86 9.65 8.34
C ILE A 109 7.91 9.02 7.34
N GLN A 110 8.42 8.70 6.15
CA GLN A 110 7.69 7.94 5.15
C GLN A 110 8.40 6.62 4.90
N MET A 111 7.66 5.54 4.86
CA MET A 111 8.14 4.19 4.59
C MET A 111 7.38 3.62 3.40
N ALA A 112 8.09 3.14 2.38
CA ALA A 112 7.49 2.51 1.21
C ALA A 112 8.13 1.14 0.94
N GLY A 113 7.37 0.25 0.30
CA GLY A 113 7.81 -1.14 0.08
C GLY A 113 7.66 -2.00 1.32
N VAL A 114 6.75 -1.65 2.21
CA VAL A 114 6.40 -2.47 3.38
C VAL A 114 5.43 -3.57 2.94
N LEU A 115 5.61 -4.79 3.44
CA LEU A 115 4.79 -5.96 3.06
C LEU A 115 3.74 -6.31 4.12
N ASN A 116 3.91 -5.88 5.36
CA ASN A 116 3.00 -6.18 6.46
C ASN A 116 3.11 -5.14 7.59
N VAL A 117 2.10 -5.09 8.43
CA VAL A 117 1.99 -4.10 9.52
C VAL A 117 3.07 -4.29 10.59
N THR A 118 3.41 -5.53 10.91
CA THR A 118 4.49 -5.83 11.87
C THR A 118 5.83 -5.24 11.41
N ALA A 119 6.09 -5.26 10.10
CA ALA A 119 7.30 -4.65 9.53
C ALA A 119 7.29 -3.12 9.68
N ILE A 120 6.12 -2.44 9.60
CA ILE A 120 6.00 -1.00 9.87
C ILE A 120 6.45 -0.70 11.29
N SER A 121 5.85 -1.38 12.25
CA SER A 121 6.13 -1.21 13.69
C SER A 121 7.62 -1.36 14.00
N TYR A 122 8.20 -2.42 13.49
CA TYR A 122 9.62 -2.69 13.69
C TYR A 122 10.51 -1.62 13.03
N ALA A 123 10.16 -1.19 11.83
CA ALA A 123 10.90 -0.15 11.11
C ALA A 123 10.84 1.19 11.85
N VAL A 124 9.65 1.61 12.29
CA VAL A 124 9.46 2.86 13.05
C VAL A 124 10.33 2.87 14.30
N ARG A 125 10.26 1.82 15.12
CA ARG A 125 11.07 1.68 16.35
C ARG A 125 12.57 1.67 16.06
N LYS A 126 12.99 0.96 15.00
CA LYS A 126 14.40 0.89 14.61
C LYS A 126 14.94 2.25 14.17
N ILE A 127 14.14 3.01 13.40
CA ILE A 127 14.49 4.37 12.95
C ILE A 127 14.57 5.31 14.16
N PHE A 128 13.56 5.29 15.02
CA PHE A 128 13.51 6.13 16.22
C PHE A 128 14.72 5.87 17.12
N LYS A 129 15.00 4.60 17.45
CA LYS A 129 16.16 4.20 18.25
C LYS A 129 17.49 4.64 17.63
N ARG A 130 17.62 4.56 16.30
CA ARG A 130 18.83 4.98 15.57
C ARG A 130 19.06 6.48 15.70
N LEU A 131 18.01 7.29 15.52
CA LEU A 131 18.05 8.75 15.64
C LEU A 131 18.31 9.19 17.09
N SER A 132 17.66 8.56 18.08
CA SER A 132 17.87 8.83 19.50
C SER A 132 19.31 8.53 19.93
N LYS A 133 19.87 7.40 19.47
CA LYS A 133 21.26 7.00 19.81
C LYS A 133 22.29 8.05 19.40
N ILE A 134 22.07 8.71 18.27
CA ILE A 134 22.98 9.79 17.80
C ILE A 134 22.53 11.16 18.25
N GLN A 135 21.53 11.26 19.14
CA GLN A 135 20.98 12.54 19.61
C GLN A 135 20.54 13.46 18.45
N ALA A 136 19.96 12.92 17.41
CA ALA A 136 19.40 13.66 16.28
C ALA A 136 17.92 14.02 16.48
N LEU A 137 17.34 13.66 17.62
CA LEU A 137 16.00 14.03 18.09
C LEU A 137 16.10 14.88 19.35
N GLU A 138 15.07 15.69 19.58
CA GLU A 138 14.88 16.42 20.85
C GLU A 138 14.61 15.40 22.00
N LYS A 139 14.86 15.81 23.25
CA LYS A 139 14.78 14.88 24.42
C LYS A 139 13.38 14.34 24.67
N ASP A 140 12.37 15.12 24.35
CA ASP A 140 10.94 14.84 24.50
C ASP A 140 10.28 14.22 23.27
N ALA A 141 11.07 13.85 22.26
CA ALA A 141 10.58 13.25 21.04
C ALA A 141 9.82 11.94 21.31
N PHE A 142 8.67 11.77 20.68
CA PHE A 142 7.86 10.57 20.75
C PHE A 142 7.22 10.23 19.40
N ILE A 143 6.88 8.96 19.20
CA ILE A 143 6.27 8.45 17.98
C ILE A 143 4.76 8.68 18.03
N SER A 144 4.20 9.27 16.97
CA SER A 144 2.77 9.46 16.81
C SER A 144 2.31 9.30 15.37
N GLY A 145 1.01 9.26 15.16
CA GLY A 145 0.37 9.33 13.85
C GLY A 145 0.85 8.25 12.88
N VAL A 146 1.15 7.04 13.36
CA VAL A 146 1.48 5.92 12.48
C VAL A 146 0.23 5.54 11.68
N LYS A 147 0.30 5.67 10.36
CA LYS A 147 -0.83 5.34 9.49
C LYS A 147 -0.38 4.81 8.13
N VAL A 148 -1.22 3.97 7.53
CA VAL A 148 -1.12 3.56 6.14
C VAL A 148 -1.65 4.70 5.27
N CYS A 149 -0.88 5.09 4.26
CA CYS A 149 -1.27 6.13 3.31
C CYS A 149 -1.70 5.57 1.96
N MET A 150 -1.13 4.42 1.59
CA MET A 150 -1.41 3.79 0.31
C MET A 150 -1.09 2.30 0.40
N ILE A 151 -1.96 1.52 -0.21
CA ILE A 151 -1.77 0.09 -0.42
C ILE A 151 -1.62 -0.13 -1.92
N ASN A 152 -0.75 -1.04 -2.31
CA ASN A 152 -0.72 -1.63 -3.64
C ASN A 152 -1.03 -3.10 -3.49
N SER A 153 -1.97 -3.58 -4.28
CA SER A 153 -2.35 -4.99 -4.36
C SER A 153 -2.40 -5.43 -5.81
N ASP A 154 -2.25 -6.69 -6.06
CA ASP A 154 -2.34 -7.24 -7.40
C ASP A 154 -2.85 -8.68 -7.40
N PHE A 155 -3.42 -9.08 -8.51
CA PHE A 155 -3.79 -10.45 -8.84
C PHE A 155 -3.58 -10.70 -10.33
N LYS A 156 -3.65 -11.97 -10.74
CA LYS A 156 -3.49 -12.34 -12.15
C LYS A 156 -4.43 -13.49 -12.51
N ILE A 157 -5.16 -13.31 -13.60
CA ILE A 157 -5.99 -14.37 -14.22
C ILE A 157 -5.19 -15.09 -15.31
N ASN A 158 -5.61 -16.32 -15.62
CA ASN A 158 -5.01 -17.16 -16.67
C ASN A 158 -5.45 -16.82 -18.09
N LYS A 159 -6.01 -15.64 -18.28
CA LYS A 159 -6.58 -15.17 -19.55
C LYS A 159 -5.89 -13.91 -20.06
N THR A 160 -5.86 -13.75 -21.37
CA THR A 160 -5.46 -12.50 -22.03
C THR A 160 -6.68 -11.59 -22.13
N ILE A 161 -6.51 -10.31 -21.81
CA ILE A 161 -7.60 -9.32 -21.83
C ILE A 161 -7.59 -8.55 -23.14
N LYS A 162 -8.72 -8.56 -23.86
CA LYS A 162 -8.96 -7.75 -25.05
C LYS A 162 -9.23 -6.30 -24.65
N GLN A 163 -8.18 -5.54 -24.35
CA GLN A 163 -8.27 -4.19 -23.78
C GLN A 163 -9.16 -3.22 -24.57
N LYS A 164 -9.13 -3.30 -25.90
CA LYS A 164 -9.98 -2.45 -26.76
C LYS A 164 -11.47 -2.75 -26.57
N PHE A 165 -11.85 -4.04 -26.47
CA PHE A 165 -13.23 -4.43 -26.20
C PHE A 165 -13.66 -4.03 -24.80
N LEU A 166 -12.77 -4.15 -23.81
CA LEU A 166 -13.06 -3.70 -22.46
C LEU A 166 -13.29 -2.18 -22.40
N CYS A 167 -12.51 -1.39 -23.14
CA CYS A 167 -12.75 0.06 -23.26
C CYS A 167 -14.11 0.37 -23.90
N LYS A 168 -14.46 -0.34 -25.01
CA LYS A 168 -15.77 -0.21 -25.65
C LYS A 168 -16.92 -0.52 -24.67
N LEU A 169 -16.77 -1.57 -23.86
CA LEU A 169 -17.73 -1.91 -22.83
C LEU A 169 -17.93 -0.78 -21.79
N PHE A 170 -16.85 -0.09 -21.41
CA PHE A 170 -16.95 1.08 -20.52
C PHE A 170 -17.67 2.26 -21.13
N ASP A 171 -17.53 2.46 -22.46
CA ASP A 171 -18.23 3.52 -23.19
C ASP A 171 -19.73 3.20 -23.33
N GLU A 172 -20.09 1.92 -23.51
CA GLU A 172 -21.46 1.46 -23.74
C GLU A 172 -22.27 1.27 -22.44
N LYS A 173 -21.59 0.80 -21.37
CA LYS A 173 -22.22 0.54 -20.07
C LYS A 173 -21.84 1.65 -19.07
N ASN A 174 -22.85 2.33 -18.56
CA ASN A 174 -22.65 3.29 -17.46
C ASN A 174 -22.46 2.52 -16.14
N LEU A 175 -21.21 2.10 -15.88
CA LEU A 175 -20.86 1.38 -14.66
C LEU A 175 -20.65 2.41 -13.52
N SER A 176 -21.59 2.49 -12.58
CA SER A 176 -21.63 3.51 -11.50
C SER A 176 -20.34 3.55 -10.67
N TYR A 177 -19.67 2.40 -10.51
CA TYR A 177 -18.40 2.31 -9.78
C TYR A 177 -17.18 2.80 -10.56
N ILE A 178 -17.30 3.11 -11.87
CA ILE A 178 -16.22 3.69 -12.69
C ILE A 178 -16.40 5.19 -12.82
N LYS A 179 -15.53 5.95 -12.19
CA LYS A 179 -15.54 7.42 -12.32
C LYS A 179 -15.02 7.88 -13.68
N ARG A 180 -13.96 7.27 -14.16
CA ARG A 180 -13.33 7.52 -15.46
C ARG A 180 -12.31 6.45 -15.77
N TYR A 181 -12.00 6.26 -17.05
CA TYR A 181 -10.87 5.45 -17.46
C TYR A 181 -10.03 6.17 -18.51
N SER A 182 -8.82 5.67 -18.75
CA SER A 182 -7.94 6.10 -19.84
C SER A 182 -7.10 4.93 -20.34
N PHE A 183 -6.92 4.85 -21.65
CA PHE A 183 -6.10 3.85 -22.30
C PHE A 183 -5.30 4.46 -23.45
N ASN A 184 -3.98 4.48 -23.33
CA ASN A 184 -3.05 4.85 -24.39
C ASN A 184 -1.86 3.90 -24.39
N PRO A 185 -1.92 2.80 -25.15
CA PRO A 185 -0.90 1.75 -25.13
C PRO A 185 0.50 2.24 -25.52
N ASN A 186 0.61 3.33 -26.28
CA ASN A 186 1.90 3.91 -26.64
C ASN A 186 2.59 4.62 -25.46
N LYS A 187 1.83 5.05 -24.45
CA LYS A 187 2.35 5.69 -23.24
C LYS A 187 2.46 4.72 -22.09
N TYR A 188 1.45 3.88 -21.90
CA TYR A 188 1.37 2.93 -20.80
C TYR A 188 0.49 1.73 -21.17
N PRO A 189 0.96 0.48 -20.95
CA PRO A 189 0.32 -0.71 -21.50
C PRO A 189 -0.95 -1.15 -20.75
N ALA A 190 -1.33 -0.52 -19.64
CA ALA A 190 -2.54 -0.84 -18.90
C ALA A 190 -3.67 0.14 -19.17
N ILE A 191 -4.91 -0.35 -19.10
CA ILE A 191 -6.08 0.51 -18.91
C ILE A 191 -6.01 1.04 -17.48
N ASN A 192 -6.09 2.36 -17.33
CA ASN A 192 -6.12 3.02 -16.03
C ASN A 192 -7.55 3.42 -15.70
N ILE A 193 -8.12 2.83 -14.66
CA ILE A 193 -9.50 3.05 -14.22
C ILE A 193 -9.48 3.72 -12.86
N LYS A 194 -10.17 4.86 -12.73
CA LYS A 194 -10.48 5.47 -11.44
C LYS A 194 -11.81 4.93 -10.95
N ILE A 195 -11.78 4.26 -9.81
CA ILE A 195 -12.96 3.70 -9.18
C ILE A 195 -13.59 4.75 -8.28
N ASN A 196 -14.93 4.83 -8.33
CA ASN A 196 -15.72 5.67 -7.45
C ASN A 196 -16.27 4.78 -6.33
N ASN A 197 -15.94 5.11 -5.08
CA ASN A 197 -16.64 4.57 -3.92
C ASN A 197 -17.48 5.71 -3.35
N GLU A 198 -18.79 5.58 -3.37
CA GLU A 198 -19.73 6.63 -2.95
C GLU A 198 -19.49 7.08 -1.51
N ASP A 199 -19.00 6.17 -0.66
CA ASP A 199 -18.75 6.42 0.78
C ASP A 199 -17.29 6.74 1.12
N SER A 200 -16.36 6.78 0.15
CA SER A 200 -14.94 6.89 0.42
C SER A 200 -14.31 8.18 -0.08
N ILE A 201 -13.48 8.78 0.78
CA ILE A 201 -12.69 9.99 0.49
C ILE A 201 -11.52 9.67 -0.48
N SER A 202 -11.13 8.40 -0.62
CA SER A 202 -10.00 7.97 -1.44
C SER A 202 -10.44 7.14 -2.64
N ALA A 203 -10.22 7.66 -3.84
CA ALA A 203 -10.50 6.91 -5.07
C ALA A 203 -9.39 5.91 -5.38
N CYS A 204 -9.72 4.61 -5.36
CA CYS A 204 -8.83 3.57 -5.85
C CYS A 204 -8.58 3.70 -7.36
N THR A 205 -7.40 3.26 -7.78
CA THR A 205 -7.03 3.12 -9.18
C THR A 205 -6.85 1.65 -9.50
N CYS A 206 -7.51 1.17 -10.54
CA CYS A 206 -7.31 -0.17 -11.07
C CYS A 206 -6.55 -0.09 -12.40
N LEU A 207 -5.47 -0.85 -12.54
CA LEU A 207 -4.65 -0.96 -13.74
C LEU A 207 -4.83 -2.35 -14.32
N ILE A 208 -5.39 -2.44 -15.54
CA ILE A 208 -5.69 -3.71 -16.20
C ILE A 208 -4.75 -3.91 -17.38
N PHE A 209 -3.89 -4.90 -17.29
CA PHE A 209 -2.93 -5.25 -18.33
C PHE A 209 -3.47 -6.35 -19.25
N ARG A 210 -3.08 -6.31 -20.51
CA ARG A 210 -3.41 -7.34 -21.51
C ARG A 210 -3.06 -8.76 -21.02
N SER A 211 -1.97 -8.91 -20.29
CA SER A 211 -1.48 -10.20 -19.76
C SER A 211 -2.35 -10.86 -18.69
N GLY A 212 -3.50 -10.29 -18.35
CA GLY A 212 -4.33 -10.74 -17.24
C GLY A 212 -3.84 -10.30 -15.86
N SER A 213 -2.81 -9.49 -15.78
CA SER A 213 -2.36 -8.87 -14.52
C SER A 213 -3.21 -7.65 -14.20
N ILE A 214 -3.68 -7.57 -12.97
CA ILE A 214 -4.48 -6.45 -12.47
C ILE A 214 -3.84 -5.90 -11.20
N ILE A 215 -3.68 -4.58 -11.13
CA ILE A 215 -3.14 -3.87 -9.96
C ILE A 215 -4.21 -2.94 -9.43
N ILE A 216 -4.45 -2.96 -8.12
CA ILE A 216 -5.33 -2.00 -7.43
C ILE A 216 -4.45 -1.18 -6.49
N THR A 217 -4.54 0.15 -6.58
CA THR A 217 -3.68 1.08 -5.86
C THR A 217 -4.41 2.38 -5.52
N GLY A 218 -3.85 3.18 -4.60
CA GLY A 218 -4.29 4.55 -4.33
C GLY A 218 -5.16 4.70 -3.09
N GLY A 219 -5.87 3.66 -2.65
CA GLY A 219 -6.64 3.66 -1.40
C GLY A 219 -5.75 3.36 -0.19
N ASN A 220 -6.31 3.49 0.99
CA ASN A 220 -5.66 3.18 2.26
C ASN A 220 -6.51 2.29 3.18
N ASP A 221 -7.72 1.94 2.75
CA ASP A 221 -8.62 1.01 3.42
C ASP A 221 -8.73 -0.29 2.60
N VAL A 222 -8.53 -1.43 3.25
CA VAL A 222 -8.54 -2.74 2.61
C VAL A 222 -9.93 -3.13 2.14
N SER A 223 -10.99 -2.67 2.81
CA SER A 223 -12.37 -2.93 2.40
C SER A 223 -12.68 -2.37 1.00
N GLU A 224 -12.15 -1.18 0.68
CA GLU A 224 -12.27 -0.57 -0.64
C GLU A 224 -11.64 -1.45 -1.74
N TYR A 225 -10.46 -2.02 -1.45
CA TYR A 225 -9.76 -2.91 -2.39
C TYR A 225 -10.55 -4.19 -2.68
N LEU A 226 -11.20 -4.72 -1.65
CA LEU A 226 -12.01 -5.91 -1.78
C LEU A 226 -13.22 -5.67 -2.69
N GLU A 227 -13.89 -4.54 -2.51
CA GLU A 227 -15.02 -4.15 -3.34
C GLU A 227 -14.60 -3.97 -4.80
N VAL A 228 -13.49 -3.25 -5.04
CA VAL A 228 -12.90 -3.11 -6.37
C VAL A 228 -12.57 -4.47 -6.98
N TYR A 229 -11.95 -5.37 -6.21
CA TYR A 229 -11.63 -6.72 -6.65
C TYR A 229 -12.90 -7.47 -7.09
N LYS A 230 -13.94 -7.50 -6.25
CA LYS A 230 -15.22 -8.16 -6.57
C LYS A 230 -15.86 -7.59 -7.84
N ASN A 231 -15.88 -6.27 -7.98
CA ASN A 231 -16.46 -5.61 -9.14
C ASN A 231 -15.70 -5.94 -10.43
N ILE A 232 -14.36 -6.02 -10.39
CA ILE A 232 -13.56 -6.41 -11.56
C ILE A 232 -13.74 -7.87 -11.92
N ILE A 233 -13.80 -8.79 -10.94
CA ILE A 233 -14.04 -10.20 -11.19
C ILE A 233 -15.43 -10.38 -11.81
N LYS A 234 -16.46 -9.79 -11.23
CA LYS A 234 -17.84 -9.83 -11.77
C LYS A 234 -17.91 -9.30 -13.20
N LEU A 235 -17.25 -8.17 -13.48
CA LEU A 235 -17.18 -7.60 -14.83
C LEU A 235 -16.59 -8.61 -15.83
N PHE A 236 -15.53 -9.31 -15.46
CA PHE A 236 -14.88 -10.30 -16.32
C PHE A 236 -15.76 -11.53 -16.52
N GLU A 237 -16.47 -12.00 -15.50
CA GLU A 237 -17.37 -13.15 -15.59
C GLU A 237 -18.60 -12.87 -16.48
N GLU A 238 -19.21 -11.71 -16.30
CA GLU A 238 -20.38 -11.30 -17.06
C GLU A 238 -20.09 -11.08 -18.56
N ASN A 239 -18.85 -10.71 -18.90
CA ASN A 239 -18.46 -10.41 -20.28
C ASN A 239 -17.30 -11.31 -20.78
N TYR A 240 -17.27 -12.54 -20.29
CA TYR A 240 -16.16 -13.46 -20.50
C TYR A 240 -15.80 -13.65 -21.98
N GLU A 241 -16.78 -13.98 -22.83
CA GLU A 241 -16.56 -14.28 -24.26
C GLU A 241 -16.08 -13.07 -25.07
N ASP A 242 -16.50 -11.87 -24.66
CA ASP A 242 -16.18 -10.64 -25.37
C ASP A 242 -14.81 -10.11 -25.02
N ILE A 243 -14.40 -10.18 -23.75
CA ILE A 243 -13.23 -9.50 -23.23
C ILE A 243 -12.05 -10.40 -22.88
N LEU A 244 -12.24 -11.72 -22.76
CA LEU A 244 -11.18 -12.66 -22.41
C LEU A 244 -10.83 -13.63 -23.53
N VAL A 245 -9.54 -14.07 -23.57
CA VAL A 245 -9.03 -15.09 -24.51
C VAL A 245 -8.19 -16.12 -23.74
#